data_5b39a7a462ed9ce34db5e42a14ca7e20
#
_entry.id   5b39a7a462ed9ce34db5e42a14ca7e20
#
_cell.length_a   1.000
_cell.length_b   1.000
_cell.length_c   1.000
_cell.angle_alpha   90.00
_cell.angle_beta   90.00
_cell.angle_gamma   90.00
#
_symmetry.space_group_name_H-M   'P 1'
#
loop_
_entity.id
_entity.type
_entity.pdbx_description
1 polymer ?
#
loop_
_entity_poly.entity_id
_entity_poly.type
_entity_poly.pdbx_seq_one_letter_code
_entity_poly.pdbx_strand_id
1 'polypeptide(L)'
;MKPSAFNHSEVNSALNKLEQVAHYLYSTNVGSRSYWFQSKPNINILVNQAKAEISQADISGEIINRLNAQTRNVSKIKVLVNPANDIPEQKSLTLVILGPEYATQPGSINTKTKKQVEQIAQNKGYSSRIYRNTILYLACSEIGLGMLHSKLLEYLACAKIQAEYSGQIEPEQKKDILERKAEYDKQANALLIAAYNIVCKYSVSEGIEKIEIKDFAQDFNTQLSSNLFNNIKEEEWLLEKSIGLGTLRSSGLYPTIEQPIQVNDLYEAFLRFDDKPMICGVETVSKSIQRYCENGDFNVACGEQGNYNHIYHHESVPFLDVTDPQYWLVDKSINNQPKSEESSTDEQSSAWNSPTGEKSEHTAPSQPVDELRKFKSIKVSGKVPVERWTDLFSSFVVPLKNNGLEIEISFKAKTTSLNPLDESAQIYKVVKESAMQLGLNLEEE
;
A
#
# COMPACT_ATOMS: atom_id res chain seq x y z
N MET A 1 -57.51 -20.32 48.95
CA MET A 1 -56.43 -20.51 47.98
C MET A 1 -55.15 -19.96 48.57
N LYS A 2 -54.11 -20.78 48.81
CA LYS A 2 -52.78 -20.29 49.20
C LYS A 2 -52.13 -19.71 47.94
N PRO A 3 -51.58 -18.48 48.02
CA PRO A 3 -50.84 -17.97 46.90
C PRO A 3 -49.66 -18.88 46.60
N SER A 4 -49.52 -19.30 45.35
CA SER A 4 -48.37 -20.04 44.87
C SER A 4 -47.10 -19.25 45.22
N ALA A 5 -46.20 -19.89 45.96
CA ALA A 5 -44.93 -19.26 46.31
C ALA A 5 -44.16 -18.97 45.03
N PHE A 6 -44.00 -17.72 44.68
CA PHE A 6 -43.12 -17.30 43.57
C PHE A 6 -41.70 -17.79 43.88
N ASN A 7 -41.05 -18.40 42.91
CA ASN A 7 -39.67 -18.80 43.06
C ASN A 7 -38.78 -17.55 43.15
N HIS A 8 -37.87 -17.52 44.11
CA HIS A 8 -36.94 -16.41 44.37
C HIS A 8 -36.16 -16.00 43.07
N SER A 9 -35.86 -16.98 42.23
CA SER A 9 -35.21 -16.79 40.93
C SER A 9 -36.10 -16.05 39.93
N GLU A 10 -37.41 -16.35 39.90
CA GLU A 10 -38.37 -15.70 38.99
C GLU A 10 -38.60 -14.24 39.38
N VAL A 11 -38.72 -13.99 40.72
CA VAL A 11 -38.87 -12.63 41.28
C VAL A 11 -37.62 -11.79 40.92
N ASN A 12 -36.44 -12.32 41.15
CA ASN A 12 -35.18 -11.62 40.82
C ASN A 12 -35.05 -11.36 39.33
N SER A 13 -35.42 -12.30 38.48
CA SER A 13 -35.42 -12.14 37.05
C SER A 13 -36.41 -11.04 36.59
N ALA A 14 -37.61 -11.03 37.18
CA ALA A 14 -38.63 -10.03 36.91
C ALA A 14 -38.18 -8.63 37.37
N LEU A 15 -37.57 -8.52 38.55
CA LEU A 15 -37.07 -7.25 39.11
C LEU A 15 -35.88 -6.72 38.24
N ASN A 16 -35.00 -7.57 37.77
CA ASN A 16 -33.92 -7.18 36.86
C ASN A 16 -34.45 -6.65 35.52
N LYS A 17 -35.51 -7.24 34.98
CA LYS A 17 -36.20 -6.78 33.79
C LYS A 17 -36.92 -5.46 34.05
N LEU A 18 -37.61 -5.32 35.16
CA LEU A 18 -38.30 -4.09 35.57
C LEU A 18 -37.29 -2.95 35.75
N GLU A 19 -36.13 -3.17 36.31
CA GLU A 19 -35.07 -2.17 36.47
C GLU A 19 -34.56 -1.64 35.11
N GLN A 20 -34.60 -2.44 34.05
CA GLN A 20 -34.20 -2.05 32.70
C GLN A 20 -35.29 -1.21 31.96
N VAL A 21 -36.57 -1.34 32.34
CA VAL A 21 -37.70 -0.73 31.61
C VAL A 21 -38.52 0.25 32.44
N ALA A 22 -38.47 0.19 33.77
CA ALA A 22 -39.27 1.07 34.65
C ALA A 22 -38.58 2.42 34.89
N HIS A 23 -39.13 3.49 34.36
CA HIS A 23 -38.55 4.86 34.33
C HIS A 23 -38.17 5.42 35.70
N TYR A 24 -38.81 5.00 36.76
CA TYR A 24 -38.66 5.56 38.10
C TYR A 24 -38.28 4.55 39.16
N LEU A 25 -37.93 3.32 38.78
CA LEU A 25 -37.50 2.26 39.69
C LEU A 25 -35.97 2.30 39.82
N TYR A 26 -35.51 2.33 41.08
CA TYR A 26 -34.12 2.32 41.46
C TYR A 26 -33.80 1.07 42.29
N SER A 27 -32.55 0.64 42.27
CA SER A 27 -32.08 -0.42 43.16
C SER A 27 -30.72 -0.09 43.77
N THR A 28 -30.40 -0.71 44.92
CA THR A 28 -29.06 -0.67 45.48
C THR A 28 -28.44 -2.08 45.46
N ASN A 29 -27.14 -2.14 45.19
CA ASN A 29 -26.35 -3.40 45.22
C ASN A 29 -25.55 -3.54 46.55
N VAL A 30 -25.74 -2.66 47.52
CA VAL A 30 -25.02 -2.69 48.80
C VAL A 30 -25.85 -3.45 49.82
N GLY A 31 -25.39 -4.61 50.22
CA GLY A 31 -26.10 -5.50 51.15
C GLY A 31 -27.22 -6.30 50.49
N SER A 32 -28.41 -6.32 51.14
CA SER A 32 -29.62 -6.88 50.51
C SER A 32 -30.14 -5.93 49.46
N ARG A 33 -30.37 -6.39 48.23
CA ARG A 33 -30.87 -5.61 47.14
C ARG A 33 -32.23 -5.04 47.47
N SER A 34 -32.34 -3.68 47.48
CA SER A 34 -33.60 -2.97 47.78
C SER A 34 -34.02 -2.17 46.55
N TYR A 35 -35.34 -2.07 46.34
CA TYR A 35 -35.93 -1.32 45.22
C TYR A 35 -36.82 -0.19 45.74
N TRP A 36 -36.77 0.97 45.12
CA TRP A 36 -37.60 2.11 45.46
C TRP A 36 -37.93 2.93 44.23
N PHE A 37 -38.96 3.75 44.34
CA PHE A 37 -39.34 4.72 43.27
C PHE A 37 -38.85 6.11 43.64
N GLN A 38 -38.37 6.82 42.63
CA GLN A 38 -38.00 8.24 42.70
C GLN A 38 -38.75 9.04 41.63
N SER A 39 -38.84 10.37 41.80
CA SER A 39 -39.53 11.28 40.88
C SER A 39 -38.74 11.60 39.61
N LYS A 40 -37.47 11.22 39.55
CA LYS A 40 -36.56 11.40 38.40
C LYS A 40 -36.32 10.09 37.66
N PRO A 41 -36.05 10.16 36.35
CA PRO A 41 -35.84 8.95 35.55
C PRO A 41 -34.62 8.14 36.01
N ASN A 42 -34.73 6.83 35.93
CA ASN A 42 -33.58 5.92 36.12
C ASN A 42 -32.57 6.13 35.02
N ILE A 43 -31.29 6.24 35.40
CA ILE A 43 -30.18 6.49 34.44
C ILE A 43 -30.04 5.40 33.36
N ASN A 44 -30.35 4.14 33.70
CA ASN A 44 -30.29 3.05 32.74
C ASN A 44 -31.30 3.20 31.60
N ILE A 45 -32.46 3.83 31.90
CA ILE A 45 -33.47 4.12 30.89
C ILE A 45 -33.00 5.24 29.97
N LEU A 46 -32.43 6.32 30.53
CA LEU A 46 -31.83 7.37 29.72
C LEU A 46 -30.74 6.84 28.82
N VAL A 47 -29.89 5.92 29.32
CA VAL A 47 -28.85 5.23 28.52
C VAL A 47 -29.49 4.43 27.39
N ASN A 48 -30.55 3.66 27.66
CA ASN A 48 -31.23 2.87 26.64
C ASN A 48 -31.91 3.73 25.57
N GLN A 49 -32.51 4.84 25.98
CA GLN A 49 -33.08 5.82 25.05
C GLN A 49 -32.00 6.45 24.17
N ALA A 50 -30.92 6.92 24.78
CA ALA A 50 -29.78 7.48 24.04
C ALA A 50 -29.19 6.48 23.04
N LYS A 51 -29.07 5.19 23.41
CA LYS A 51 -28.64 4.13 22.50
C LYS A 51 -29.56 3.97 21.30
N ALA A 52 -30.89 4.06 21.51
CA ALA A 52 -31.87 3.91 20.42
C ALA A 52 -31.80 5.04 19.39
N GLU A 53 -31.27 6.20 19.79
CA GLU A 53 -31.12 7.37 18.92
C GLU A 53 -29.79 7.44 18.17
N ILE A 54 -28.81 6.58 18.53
CA ILE A 54 -27.49 6.52 17.88
C ILE A 54 -27.58 5.65 16.63
N SER A 55 -27.26 6.24 15.51
CA SER A 55 -27.25 5.55 14.22
C SER A 55 -25.98 4.76 13.98
N GLN A 56 -26.01 3.82 13.04
CA GLN A 56 -24.84 3.09 12.54
C GLN A 56 -23.78 4.05 11.95
N ALA A 57 -24.23 5.16 11.35
CA ALA A 57 -23.36 6.18 10.79
C ALA A 57 -22.57 6.92 11.89
N ASP A 58 -23.19 7.20 13.03
CA ASP A 58 -22.52 7.82 14.17
C ASP A 58 -21.39 6.96 14.72
N ILE A 59 -21.64 5.65 14.84
CA ILE A 59 -20.62 4.70 15.33
C ILE A 59 -19.49 4.57 14.31
N SER A 60 -19.80 4.46 13.02
CA SER A 60 -18.79 4.40 11.96
C SER A 60 -17.96 5.68 11.91
N GLY A 61 -18.58 6.83 12.07
CA GLY A 61 -17.91 8.13 12.18
C GLY A 61 -16.95 8.19 13.37
N GLU A 62 -17.39 7.71 14.54
CA GLU A 62 -16.55 7.66 15.74
C GLU A 62 -15.34 6.71 15.57
N ILE A 63 -15.51 5.54 14.89
CA ILE A 63 -14.41 4.66 14.55
C ILE A 63 -13.37 5.39 13.71
N ILE A 64 -13.80 6.06 12.65
CA ILE A 64 -12.90 6.80 11.74
C ILE A 64 -12.20 7.94 12.49
N ASN A 65 -12.92 8.67 13.34
CA ASN A 65 -12.36 9.75 14.15
C ASN A 65 -11.26 9.23 15.09
N ARG A 66 -11.48 8.09 15.76
CA ARG A 66 -10.48 7.44 16.63
C ARG A 66 -9.27 6.96 15.85
N LEU A 67 -9.46 6.32 14.71
CA LEU A 67 -8.37 5.89 13.83
C LEU A 67 -7.53 7.10 13.40
N ASN A 68 -8.14 8.18 12.95
CA ASN A 68 -7.44 9.40 12.58
C ASN A 68 -6.67 10.03 13.76
N ALA A 69 -7.24 10.03 14.94
CA ALA A 69 -6.59 10.58 16.14
C ALA A 69 -5.37 9.74 16.55
N GLN A 70 -5.50 8.41 16.53
CA GLN A 70 -4.46 7.48 16.99
C GLN A 70 -3.33 7.25 15.98
N THR A 71 -3.55 7.57 14.69
CA THR A 71 -2.55 7.35 13.63
C THR A 71 -1.73 8.61 13.31
N ARG A 72 -2.03 9.76 13.88
CA ARG A 72 -1.34 11.05 13.60
C ARG A 72 0.18 11.01 13.79
N ASN A 73 0.65 10.24 14.76
CA ASN A 73 2.06 10.22 15.20
C ASN A 73 2.82 8.97 14.72
N VAL A 74 2.28 8.21 13.78
CA VAL A 74 2.96 7.05 13.21
C VAL A 74 4.07 7.55 12.27
N SER A 75 5.32 7.29 12.60
CA SER A 75 6.48 7.85 11.90
C SER A 75 7.09 6.95 10.82
N LYS A 76 6.96 5.63 10.96
CA LYS A 76 7.63 4.65 10.07
C LYS A 76 6.92 4.42 8.74
N ILE A 77 5.64 4.71 8.68
CA ILE A 77 4.80 4.44 7.51
C ILE A 77 3.77 5.55 7.35
N LYS A 78 3.51 5.95 6.12
CA LYS A 78 2.42 6.86 5.84
C LYS A 78 1.09 6.15 6.03
N VAL A 79 0.21 6.69 6.87
CA VAL A 79 -1.11 6.10 7.14
C VAL A 79 -2.21 6.94 6.51
N LEU A 80 -3.12 6.28 5.81
CA LEU A 80 -4.33 6.87 5.24
C LEU A 80 -5.54 6.13 5.80
N VAL A 81 -6.42 6.83 6.51
CA VAL A 81 -7.61 6.24 7.12
C VAL A 81 -8.81 6.46 6.20
N ASN A 82 -9.46 5.37 5.82
CA ASN A 82 -10.65 5.33 4.96
C ASN A 82 -10.59 6.34 3.79
N PRO A 83 -9.51 6.33 2.99
CA PRO A 83 -9.35 7.30 1.92
C PRO A 83 -10.39 7.04 0.81
N ALA A 84 -10.73 8.10 0.07
CA ALA A 84 -11.40 7.95 -1.21
C ALA A 84 -10.53 7.12 -2.18
N ASN A 85 -11.13 6.57 -3.25
CA ASN A 85 -10.43 5.67 -4.19
C ASN A 85 -9.27 6.35 -4.97
N ASP A 86 -9.18 7.67 -4.94
CA ASP A 86 -8.10 8.41 -5.59
C ASP A 86 -6.93 8.67 -4.63
N ILE A 87 -6.15 7.63 -4.37
CA ILE A 87 -4.92 7.75 -3.58
C ILE A 87 -3.77 8.14 -4.52
N PRO A 88 -3.06 9.27 -4.26
CA PRO A 88 -1.91 9.67 -5.08
C PRO A 88 -0.80 8.62 -5.14
N GLU A 89 -0.04 8.61 -6.23
CA GLU A 89 1.17 7.80 -6.34
C GLU A 89 2.17 8.14 -5.22
N GLN A 90 2.70 7.09 -4.60
CA GLN A 90 3.67 7.22 -3.52
C GLN A 90 4.89 6.34 -3.81
N LYS A 91 6.09 6.90 -3.67
CA LYS A 91 7.35 6.15 -3.71
C LYS A 91 7.80 5.67 -2.32
N SER A 92 6.89 5.69 -1.35
CA SER A 92 7.12 5.24 0.01
C SER A 92 6.01 4.30 0.46
N LEU A 93 6.36 3.41 1.38
CA LEU A 93 5.39 2.46 1.95
C LEU A 93 4.23 3.22 2.60
N THR A 94 3.02 2.86 2.21
CA THR A 94 1.77 3.48 2.66
C THR A 94 0.83 2.41 3.20
N LEU A 95 0.27 2.64 4.37
CA LEU A 95 -0.77 1.81 4.98
C LEU A 95 -2.14 2.46 4.77
N VAL A 96 -3.02 1.77 4.09
CA VAL A 96 -4.42 2.16 3.94
C VAL A 96 -5.25 1.41 4.97
N ILE A 97 -5.81 2.11 5.94
CA ILE A 97 -6.76 1.56 6.90
C ILE A 97 -8.14 1.67 6.28
N LEU A 98 -8.75 0.54 6.01
CA LEU A 98 -10.09 0.47 5.41
C LEU A 98 -11.17 0.86 6.43
N GLY A 99 -12.26 1.47 5.97
CA GLY A 99 -13.39 1.81 6.83
C GLY A 99 -14.09 0.59 7.41
N PRO A 100 -14.91 0.76 8.47
CA PRO A 100 -15.62 -0.35 9.11
C PRO A 100 -16.58 -1.09 8.17
N GLU A 101 -17.04 -0.45 7.10
CA GLU A 101 -17.88 -1.05 6.06
C GLU A 101 -17.18 -2.12 5.22
N TYR A 102 -15.86 -2.23 5.34
CA TYR A 102 -15.00 -3.23 4.71
C TYR A 102 -14.52 -4.30 5.70
N ALA A 103 -15.25 -4.49 6.81
CA ALA A 103 -14.94 -5.57 7.75
C ALA A 103 -14.99 -6.94 7.06
N THR A 104 -14.08 -7.84 7.43
CA THR A 104 -13.93 -9.14 6.78
C THR A 104 -13.64 -10.25 7.80
N GLN A 105 -13.74 -11.50 7.36
CA GLN A 105 -13.41 -12.63 8.22
C GLN A 105 -11.92 -12.98 8.11
N PRO A 106 -11.27 -13.40 9.20
CA PRO A 106 -9.87 -13.82 9.16
C PRO A 106 -9.62 -14.96 8.15
N GLY A 107 -10.56 -15.88 8.02
CA GLY A 107 -10.48 -17.01 7.09
C GLY A 107 -10.69 -16.65 5.62
N SER A 108 -11.53 -15.66 5.30
CA SER A 108 -11.89 -15.29 3.92
C SER A 108 -12.17 -13.79 3.81
N ILE A 109 -11.58 -13.15 2.80
CA ILE A 109 -11.87 -11.75 2.50
C ILE A 109 -13.21 -11.66 1.78
N ASN A 110 -14.12 -10.83 2.27
CA ASN A 110 -15.42 -10.65 1.64
C ASN A 110 -15.31 -9.91 0.29
N THR A 111 -16.32 -10.07 -0.56
CA THR A 111 -16.31 -9.53 -1.94
C THR A 111 -16.18 -8.01 -1.98
N LYS A 112 -16.76 -7.28 -1.00
CA LYS A 112 -16.72 -5.82 -0.94
C LYS A 112 -15.31 -5.34 -0.63
N THR A 113 -14.66 -5.93 0.36
CA THR A 113 -13.28 -5.64 0.75
C THR A 113 -12.31 -6.00 -0.37
N LYS A 114 -12.51 -7.16 -1.00
CA LYS A 114 -11.72 -7.59 -2.15
C LYS A 114 -11.76 -6.54 -3.27
N LYS A 115 -12.94 -6.13 -3.70
CA LYS A 115 -13.10 -5.11 -4.75
C LYS A 115 -12.45 -3.78 -4.39
N GLN A 116 -12.56 -3.35 -3.13
CA GLN A 116 -11.96 -2.10 -2.66
C GLN A 116 -10.44 -2.16 -2.71
N VAL A 117 -9.84 -3.24 -2.20
CA VAL A 117 -8.38 -3.45 -2.25
C VAL A 117 -7.88 -3.50 -3.70
N GLU A 118 -8.51 -4.30 -4.56
CA GLU A 118 -8.17 -4.40 -5.98
C GLU A 118 -8.26 -3.05 -6.70
N GLN A 119 -9.32 -2.29 -6.46
CA GLN A 119 -9.51 -0.97 -7.05
C GLN A 119 -8.40 0.00 -6.67
N ILE A 120 -8.05 0.09 -5.38
CA ILE A 120 -6.97 0.97 -4.91
C ILE A 120 -5.60 0.49 -5.40
N ALA A 121 -5.36 -0.82 -5.42
CA ALA A 121 -4.10 -1.39 -5.85
C ALA A 121 -3.81 -1.19 -7.34
N GLN A 122 -4.84 -1.31 -8.17
CA GLN A 122 -4.69 -1.23 -9.62
C GLN A 122 -4.83 0.19 -10.15
N ASN A 123 -5.57 1.07 -9.47
CA ASN A 123 -5.94 2.37 -10.01
C ASN A 123 -5.54 3.53 -9.09
N LYS A 124 -5.28 4.66 -9.73
CA LYS A 124 -5.18 5.99 -9.16
C LYS A 124 -6.24 6.86 -9.84
N GLY A 125 -7.37 7.05 -9.19
CA GLY A 125 -8.54 7.65 -9.82
C GLY A 125 -8.96 6.89 -11.07
N TYR A 126 -8.88 7.53 -12.22
CA TYR A 126 -9.22 6.95 -13.54
C TYR A 126 -8.02 6.37 -14.30
N SER A 127 -6.80 6.44 -13.76
CA SER A 127 -5.58 5.92 -14.40
C SER A 127 -5.04 4.69 -13.67
N SER A 128 -4.31 3.83 -14.37
CA SER A 128 -3.63 2.70 -13.76
C SER A 128 -2.52 3.17 -12.83
N ARG A 129 -2.40 2.50 -11.68
CA ARG A 129 -1.33 2.77 -10.72
C ARG A 129 0.01 2.22 -11.22
N ILE A 130 1.04 3.05 -11.14
CA ILE A 130 2.42 2.69 -11.53
C ILE A 130 3.12 1.97 -10.36
N TYR A 131 3.10 2.58 -9.15
CA TYR A 131 3.78 2.03 -7.97
C TYR A 131 2.83 1.13 -7.19
N ARG A 132 2.65 -0.11 -7.65
CA ARG A 132 1.70 -1.08 -7.07
C ARG A 132 2.21 -1.71 -5.79
N ASN A 133 3.52 -1.83 -5.66
CA ASN A 133 4.18 -2.50 -4.53
C ASN A 133 4.53 -1.54 -3.38
N THR A 134 3.70 -0.52 -3.15
CA THR A 134 3.92 0.49 -2.11
C THR A 134 2.78 0.60 -1.11
N ILE A 135 1.70 -0.18 -1.28
CA ILE A 135 0.49 -0.05 -0.48
C ILE A 135 0.19 -1.35 0.26
N LEU A 136 0.06 -1.24 1.57
CA LEU A 136 -0.51 -2.26 2.45
C LEU A 136 -1.91 -1.83 2.88
N TYR A 137 -2.76 -2.79 3.20
CA TYR A 137 -4.12 -2.55 3.65
C TYR A 137 -4.32 -3.15 5.04
N LEU A 138 -5.03 -2.43 5.91
CA LEU A 138 -5.44 -2.90 7.22
C LEU A 138 -6.96 -2.90 7.28
N ALA A 139 -7.54 -4.06 7.43
CA ALA A 139 -8.98 -4.26 7.56
C ALA A 139 -9.35 -4.70 8.99
N CYS A 140 -10.58 -4.40 9.39
CA CYS A 140 -11.10 -4.91 10.65
C CYS A 140 -11.75 -6.28 10.46
N SER A 141 -11.67 -7.13 11.51
CA SER A 141 -12.41 -8.38 11.57
C SER A 141 -13.89 -8.11 11.89
N GLU A 142 -14.80 -8.89 11.28
CA GLU A 142 -16.25 -8.76 11.56
C GLU A 142 -16.59 -9.00 13.05
N ILE A 143 -15.94 -9.96 13.69
CA ILE A 143 -16.13 -10.26 15.11
C ILE A 143 -15.62 -9.09 15.95
N GLY A 144 -14.41 -8.60 15.70
CA GLY A 144 -13.82 -7.46 16.42
C GLY A 144 -14.65 -6.20 16.24
N LEU A 145 -15.15 -5.94 15.03
CA LEU A 145 -16.04 -4.83 14.76
C LEU A 145 -17.35 -4.91 15.58
N GLY A 146 -17.96 -6.08 15.69
CA GLY A 146 -19.18 -6.27 16.49
C GLY A 146 -18.95 -5.95 17.97
N MET A 147 -17.81 -6.38 18.53
CA MET A 147 -17.43 -6.07 19.92
C MET A 147 -17.16 -4.57 20.13
N LEU A 148 -16.40 -3.95 19.20
CA LEU A 148 -16.11 -2.51 19.20
C LEU A 148 -17.39 -1.68 19.08
N HIS A 149 -18.28 -2.04 18.16
CA HIS A 149 -19.56 -1.41 17.94
C HIS A 149 -20.40 -1.36 19.22
N SER A 150 -20.51 -2.49 19.92
CA SER A 150 -21.24 -2.59 21.20
C SER A 150 -20.68 -1.60 22.25
N LYS A 151 -19.36 -1.48 22.36
CA LYS A 151 -18.72 -0.57 23.33
C LYS A 151 -18.81 0.89 22.92
N LEU A 152 -18.71 1.19 21.63
CA LEU A 152 -18.89 2.56 21.14
C LEU A 152 -20.34 3.04 21.30
N LEU A 153 -21.32 2.16 21.15
CA LEU A 153 -22.71 2.48 21.41
C LEU A 153 -22.92 2.90 22.87
N GLU A 154 -22.30 2.17 23.84
CA GLU A 154 -22.30 2.53 25.26
C GLU A 154 -21.62 3.89 25.51
N TYR A 155 -20.43 4.09 24.92
CA TYR A 155 -19.67 5.33 25.04
C TYR A 155 -20.45 6.54 24.49
N LEU A 156 -20.99 6.43 23.27
CA LEU A 156 -21.75 7.49 22.62
C LEU A 156 -23.04 7.81 23.37
N ALA A 157 -23.73 6.81 23.92
CA ALA A 157 -24.91 7.03 24.76
C ALA A 157 -24.56 7.84 26.00
N CYS A 158 -23.46 7.52 26.69
CA CYS A 158 -23.00 8.32 27.84
C CYS A 158 -22.59 9.73 27.41
N ALA A 159 -21.94 9.89 26.29
CA ALA A 159 -21.56 11.21 25.74
C ALA A 159 -22.79 12.06 25.42
N LYS A 160 -23.82 11.46 24.80
CA LYS A 160 -25.08 12.12 24.46
C LYS A 160 -25.84 12.57 25.73
N ILE A 161 -25.92 11.70 26.73
CA ILE A 161 -26.54 12.06 28.02
C ILE A 161 -25.80 13.23 28.67
N GLN A 162 -24.49 13.23 28.66
CA GLN A 162 -23.70 14.33 29.18
C GLN A 162 -23.95 15.63 28.44
N ALA A 163 -24.15 15.62 27.12
CA ALA A 163 -24.36 16.79 26.30
C ALA A 163 -25.81 17.34 26.42
N GLU A 164 -26.81 16.47 26.33
CA GLU A 164 -28.19 16.85 26.12
C GLU A 164 -29.05 16.82 27.43
N TYR A 165 -28.72 15.89 28.32
CA TYR A 165 -29.55 15.63 29.53
C TYR A 165 -28.90 16.08 30.84
N SER A 166 -27.77 16.81 30.78
CA SER A 166 -27.03 17.23 31.99
C SER A 166 -27.85 18.08 32.96
N GLY A 167 -28.87 18.82 32.51
CA GLY A 167 -29.79 19.58 33.34
C GLY A 167 -30.86 18.74 34.05
N GLN A 168 -31.09 17.50 33.60
CA GLN A 168 -32.19 16.64 34.04
C GLN A 168 -31.75 15.54 35.01
N ILE A 169 -30.41 15.33 35.17
CA ILE A 169 -29.81 14.29 36.01
C ILE A 169 -29.14 14.89 37.26
N GLU A 170 -29.16 14.12 38.36
CA GLU A 170 -28.54 14.49 39.63
C GLU A 170 -27.02 14.50 39.60
N PRO A 171 -26.33 15.23 40.52
CA PRO A 171 -24.85 15.22 40.58
C PRO A 171 -24.23 13.85 40.68
N GLU A 172 -24.84 12.93 41.44
CA GLU A 172 -24.35 11.53 41.56
C GLU A 172 -24.50 10.76 40.24
N GLN A 173 -25.62 10.97 39.53
CA GLN A 173 -25.86 10.38 38.23
C GLN A 173 -24.88 10.94 37.16
N LYS A 174 -24.57 12.24 37.25
CA LYS A 174 -23.53 12.86 36.37
C LYS A 174 -22.17 12.19 36.59
N LYS A 175 -21.81 11.96 37.85
CA LYS A 175 -20.54 11.27 38.18
C LYS A 175 -20.53 9.85 37.64
N ASP A 176 -21.61 9.08 37.84
CA ASP A 176 -21.75 7.72 37.31
C ASP A 176 -21.61 7.68 35.75
N ILE A 177 -22.28 8.60 35.05
CA ILE A 177 -22.16 8.69 33.58
C ILE A 177 -20.72 9.03 33.14
N LEU A 178 -20.03 9.92 33.85
CA LEU A 178 -18.63 10.26 33.54
C LEU A 178 -17.70 9.06 33.73
N GLU A 179 -17.87 8.31 34.82
CA GLU A 179 -17.08 7.11 35.13
C GLU A 179 -17.34 6.01 34.09
N ARG A 180 -18.60 5.74 33.75
CA ARG A 180 -18.97 4.78 32.68
C ARG A 180 -18.41 5.19 31.33
N LYS A 181 -18.53 6.47 30.96
CA LYS A 181 -17.99 7.00 29.72
C LYS A 181 -16.48 6.77 29.62
N ALA A 182 -15.72 7.07 30.69
CA ALA A 182 -14.28 6.87 30.74
C ALA A 182 -13.89 5.40 30.61
N GLU A 183 -14.63 4.50 31.27
CA GLU A 183 -14.40 3.06 31.17
C GLU A 183 -14.71 2.52 29.77
N TYR A 184 -15.83 2.93 29.18
CA TYR A 184 -16.18 2.52 27.81
C TYR A 184 -15.22 3.10 26.78
N ASP A 185 -14.70 4.30 26.99
CA ASP A 185 -13.66 4.90 26.13
C ASP A 185 -12.40 4.06 26.13
N LYS A 186 -11.92 3.69 27.31
CA LYS A 186 -10.74 2.82 27.45
C LYS A 186 -10.94 1.45 26.79
N GLN A 187 -12.11 0.82 27.03
CA GLN A 187 -12.44 -0.47 26.43
C GLN A 187 -12.57 -0.36 24.91
N ALA A 188 -13.21 0.69 24.39
CA ALA A 188 -13.34 0.92 22.96
C ALA A 188 -11.99 1.11 22.28
N ASN A 189 -11.05 1.82 22.90
CA ASN A 189 -9.68 1.97 22.36
C ASN A 189 -8.93 0.64 22.29
N ALA A 190 -9.02 -0.20 23.29
CA ALA A 190 -8.43 -1.54 23.26
C ALA A 190 -9.08 -2.44 22.20
N LEU A 191 -10.41 -2.39 22.09
CA LEU A 191 -11.15 -3.15 21.07
C LEU A 191 -10.90 -2.62 19.65
N LEU A 192 -10.63 -1.34 19.47
CA LEU A 192 -10.25 -0.76 18.17
C LEU A 192 -8.95 -1.40 17.66
N ILE A 193 -7.94 -1.51 18.52
CA ILE A 193 -6.66 -2.15 18.18
C ILE A 193 -6.88 -3.62 17.82
N ALA A 194 -7.65 -4.34 18.62
CA ALA A 194 -7.92 -5.76 18.40
C ALA A 194 -8.80 -6.02 17.17
N ALA A 195 -9.70 -5.09 16.83
CA ALA A 195 -10.58 -5.23 15.67
C ALA A 195 -9.80 -5.07 14.35
N TYR A 196 -8.86 -4.11 14.28
CA TYR A 196 -8.06 -3.83 13.09
C TYR A 196 -6.80 -4.69 13.07
N ASN A 197 -6.97 -5.95 12.74
CA ASN A 197 -5.93 -6.99 12.85
C ASN A 197 -5.66 -7.77 11.55
N ILE A 198 -6.36 -7.49 10.45
CA ILE A 198 -6.17 -8.20 9.17
C ILE A 198 -5.37 -7.29 8.22
N VAL A 199 -4.10 -7.66 8.00
CA VAL A 199 -3.22 -6.97 7.05
C VAL A 199 -3.31 -7.67 5.71
N CYS A 200 -3.49 -6.90 4.64
CA CYS A 200 -3.56 -7.41 3.28
C CYS A 200 -2.49 -6.77 2.39
N LYS A 201 -1.98 -7.57 1.47
CA LYS A 201 -1.15 -7.14 0.33
C LYS A 201 -1.84 -7.61 -0.94
N TYR A 202 -1.80 -6.82 -1.99
CA TYR A 202 -2.32 -7.19 -3.30
C TYR A 202 -1.17 -7.53 -4.25
N SER A 203 -1.33 -8.58 -5.02
CA SER A 203 -0.46 -8.95 -6.13
C SER A 203 -1.31 -9.37 -7.33
N VAL A 204 -0.85 -9.10 -8.55
CA VAL A 204 -1.56 -9.47 -9.77
C VAL A 204 -1.59 -10.99 -9.94
N SER A 205 -0.51 -11.70 -9.55
CA SER A 205 -0.40 -13.14 -9.69
C SER A 205 -1.19 -13.92 -8.64
N GLU A 206 -1.08 -13.50 -7.36
CA GLU A 206 -1.63 -14.24 -6.22
C GLU A 206 -2.99 -13.67 -5.73
N GLY A 207 -3.35 -12.47 -6.20
CA GLY A 207 -4.52 -11.74 -5.72
C GLY A 207 -4.25 -11.07 -4.38
N ILE A 208 -5.17 -11.25 -3.40
CA ILE A 208 -5.02 -10.66 -2.08
C ILE A 208 -4.46 -11.69 -1.10
N GLU A 209 -3.22 -11.49 -0.72
CA GLU A 209 -2.59 -12.16 0.40
C GLU A 209 -2.98 -11.46 1.71
N LYS A 210 -3.08 -12.20 2.80
CA LYS A 210 -3.47 -11.66 4.11
C LYS A 210 -2.76 -12.36 5.24
N ILE A 211 -2.50 -11.60 6.29
CA ILE A 211 -2.04 -12.09 7.59
C ILE A 211 -2.93 -11.54 8.69
N GLU A 212 -3.05 -12.28 9.78
CA GLU A 212 -3.77 -11.87 10.97
C GLU A 212 -2.79 -11.58 12.09
N ILE A 213 -2.78 -10.34 12.58
CA ILE A 213 -2.01 -9.95 13.76
C ILE A 213 -2.72 -10.50 14.99
N LYS A 214 -2.03 -11.33 15.77
CA LYS A 214 -2.58 -11.97 16.98
C LYS A 214 -2.11 -11.31 18.27
N ASP A 215 -0.98 -10.63 18.23
CA ASP A 215 -0.41 -9.92 19.37
C ASP A 215 -0.82 -8.45 19.32
N PHE A 216 -1.51 -7.97 20.35
CA PHE A 216 -2.03 -6.61 20.39
C PHE A 216 -1.21 -5.73 21.34
N ALA A 217 -0.80 -4.57 20.86
CA ALA A 217 -0.14 -3.55 21.66
C ALA A 217 -1.14 -2.79 22.53
N GLN A 218 -0.63 -2.03 23.49
CA GLN A 218 -1.47 -1.18 24.34
C GLN A 218 -1.98 0.08 23.64
N ASP A 219 -1.29 0.53 22.59
CA ASP A 219 -1.63 1.68 21.80
C ASP A 219 -1.48 1.39 20.29
N PHE A 220 -2.22 2.16 19.48
CA PHE A 220 -2.30 1.94 18.03
C PHE A 220 -0.99 2.29 17.30
N ASN A 221 -0.22 3.23 17.82
CA ASN A 221 1.08 3.58 17.25
C ASN A 221 2.08 2.43 17.37
N THR A 222 2.19 1.82 18.57
CA THR A 222 3.00 0.62 18.77
C THR A 222 2.48 -0.56 17.96
N GLN A 223 1.16 -0.70 17.85
CA GLN A 223 0.55 -1.75 17.01
C GLN A 223 0.99 -1.62 15.54
N LEU A 224 0.98 -0.43 14.98
CA LEU A 224 1.39 -0.20 13.59
C LEU A 224 2.91 -0.20 13.42
N SER A 225 3.67 0.48 14.31
CA SER A 225 5.12 0.67 14.15
C SER A 225 5.97 -0.53 14.56
N SER A 226 5.42 -1.49 15.28
CA SER A 226 6.14 -2.67 15.78
C SER A 226 5.45 -3.97 15.39
N ASN A 227 4.24 -4.24 15.87
CA ASN A 227 3.60 -5.54 15.66
C ASN A 227 3.29 -5.79 14.17
N LEU A 228 2.68 -4.82 13.47
CA LEU A 228 2.42 -4.93 12.04
C LEU A 228 3.73 -5.14 11.27
N PHE A 229 4.77 -4.32 11.53
CA PHE A 229 6.06 -4.46 10.84
C PHE A 229 6.74 -5.81 11.11
N ASN A 230 6.64 -6.35 12.32
CA ASN A 230 7.21 -7.66 12.62
C ASN A 230 6.49 -8.76 11.85
N ASN A 231 5.16 -8.76 11.84
CA ASN A 231 4.38 -9.77 11.13
C ASN A 231 4.66 -9.74 9.61
N ILE A 232 4.67 -8.56 8.97
CA ILE A 232 4.93 -8.47 7.53
C ILE A 232 6.40 -8.79 7.15
N LYS A 233 7.35 -8.67 8.09
CA LYS A 233 8.73 -9.11 7.90
C LYS A 233 8.88 -10.63 8.05
N GLU A 234 8.19 -11.23 9.00
CA GLU A 234 8.16 -12.69 9.20
C GLU A 234 7.58 -13.42 7.98
N GLU A 235 6.59 -12.80 7.33
CA GLU A 235 6.01 -13.29 6.07
C GLU A 235 6.82 -12.89 4.82
N GLU A 236 8.00 -12.29 4.98
CA GLU A 236 8.88 -11.83 3.90
C GLU A 236 8.25 -10.80 2.94
N TRP A 237 7.14 -10.16 3.33
CA TRP A 237 6.49 -9.13 2.52
C TRP A 237 7.28 -7.82 2.48
N LEU A 238 8.11 -7.55 3.52
CA LEU A 238 8.82 -6.28 3.67
C LEU A 238 10.30 -6.46 3.97
N LEU A 239 11.14 -5.79 3.18
CA LEU A 239 12.56 -5.60 3.42
C LEU A 239 12.79 -4.24 4.09
N GLU A 240 13.01 -4.24 5.41
CA GLU A 240 13.18 -3.01 6.17
C GLU A 240 14.60 -2.44 6.05
N LYS A 241 15.62 -3.27 6.22
CA LYS A 241 17.01 -2.82 6.39
C LYS A 241 17.87 -2.96 5.13
N SER A 242 17.72 -4.04 4.42
CA SER A 242 18.54 -4.36 3.25
C SER A 242 17.85 -5.36 2.34
N ILE A 243 18.21 -5.33 1.06
CA ILE A 243 17.80 -6.30 0.05
C ILE A 243 18.87 -7.38 -0.01
N GLY A 244 18.50 -8.65 0.09
CA GLY A 244 19.43 -9.78 0.01
C GLY A 244 19.98 -9.97 -1.41
N LEU A 245 21.22 -10.47 -1.56
CA LEU A 245 21.78 -10.83 -2.87
C LEU A 245 20.94 -11.91 -3.58
N GLY A 246 20.37 -12.85 -2.81
CA GLY A 246 19.44 -13.85 -3.34
C GLY A 246 18.21 -13.20 -3.98
N THR A 247 17.63 -12.21 -3.31
CA THR A 247 16.48 -11.45 -3.82
C THR A 247 16.85 -10.67 -5.08
N LEU A 248 18.01 -10.03 -5.13
CA LEU A 248 18.48 -9.35 -6.35
C LEU A 248 18.63 -10.32 -7.53
N ARG A 249 19.20 -11.49 -7.29
CA ARG A 249 19.37 -12.52 -8.34
C ARG A 249 18.03 -13.10 -8.81
N SER A 250 17.17 -13.49 -7.89
CA SER A 250 15.86 -14.05 -8.23
C SER A 250 14.96 -13.04 -8.93
N SER A 251 15.12 -11.74 -8.63
CA SER A 251 14.40 -10.65 -9.28
C SER A 251 14.99 -10.20 -10.62
N GLY A 252 16.11 -10.78 -11.09
CA GLY A 252 16.80 -10.33 -12.31
C GLY A 252 17.46 -8.95 -12.17
N LEU A 253 17.72 -8.51 -10.93
CA LEU A 253 18.27 -7.19 -10.60
C LEU A 253 19.70 -7.28 -10.04
N TYR A 254 20.42 -8.36 -10.35
CA TYR A 254 21.82 -8.53 -10.04
C TYR A 254 22.65 -8.21 -11.30
N PRO A 255 23.65 -7.30 -11.24
CA PRO A 255 24.41 -6.89 -12.41
C PRO A 255 25.28 -8.02 -12.97
N THR A 256 25.37 -8.08 -14.30
CA THR A 256 26.30 -8.96 -15.03
C THR A 256 27.13 -8.14 -16.00
N ILE A 257 28.15 -8.75 -16.62
CA ILE A 257 28.99 -8.07 -17.62
C ILE A 257 28.15 -7.56 -18.81
N GLU A 258 27.16 -8.36 -19.23
CA GLU A 258 26.31 -8.04 -20.38
C GLU A 258 25.15 -7.11 -20.02
N GLN A 259 24.75 -7.12 -18.74
CA GLN A 259 23.58 -6.39 -18.26
C GLN A 259 23.89 -5.58 -16.99
N PRO A 260 24.50 -4.39 -17.15
CA PRO A 260 24.56 -3.42 -16.05
C PRO A 260 23.16 -2.94 -15.72
N ILE A 261 22.93 -2.58 -14.45
CA ILE A 261 21.60 -2.15 -13.96
C ILE A 261 21.69 -0.73 -13.44
N GLN A 262 20.87 0.16 -13.98
CA GLN A 262 20.78 1.50 -13.44
C GLN A 262 20.20 1.47 -12.02
N VAL A 263 20.80 2.20 -11.10
CA VAL A 263 20.40 2.19 -9.68
C VAL A 263 18.94 2.65 -9.51
N ASN A 264 18.55 3.66 -10.29
CA ASN A 264 17.15 4.12 -10.29
C ASN A 264 16.19 3.05 -10.81
N ASP A 265 16.55 2.27 -11.83
CA ASP A 265 15.70 1.20 -12.35
C ASP A 265 15.53 0.07 -11.33
N LEU A 266 16.58 -0.25 -10.58
CA LEU A 266 16.48 -1.19 -9.47
C LEU A 266 15.49 -0.70 -8.41
N TYR A 267 15.60 0.56 -7.99
CA TYR A 267 14.68 1.15 -7.03
C TYR A 267 13.23 1.15 -7.54
N GLU A 268 13.02 1.63 -8.77
CA GLU A 268 11.71 1.67 -9.41
C GLU A 268 11.09 0.27 -9.55
N ALA A 269 11.92 -0.78 -9.82
CA ALA A 269 11.43 -2.14 -9.91
C ALA A 269 10.80 -2.65 -8.61
N PHE A 270 11.39 -2.34 -7.45
CA PHE A 270 10.80 -2.68 -6.15
C PHE A 270 9.52 -1.89 -5.82
N LEU A 271 9.33 -0.73 -6.41
CA LEU A 271 8.10 0.07 -6.22
C LEU A 271 6.96 -0.36 -7.16
N ARG A 272 7.30 -0.78 -8.38
CA ARG A 272 6.35 -1.06 -9.46
C ARG A 272 5.82 -2.49 -9.45
N PHE A 273 6.71 -3.46 -9.21
CA PHE A 273 6.41 -4.87 -9.41
C PHE A 273 6.03 -5.55 -8.10
N ASP A 274 4.79 -6.01 -8.03
CA ASP A 274 4.15 -6.62 -6.86
C ASP A 274 4.54 -8.09 -6.62
N ASP A 275 5.30 -8.70 -7.54
CA ASP A 275 5.98 -9.99 -7.38
C ASP A 275 7.23 -9.91 -6.48
N LYS A 276 7.65 -8.71 -6.11
CA LYS A 276 8.82 -8.44 -5.27
C LYS A 276 8.41 -8.11 -3.83
N PRO A 277 9.30 -8.37 -2.85
CA PRO A 277 9.07 -7.85 -1.52
C PRO A 277 9.02 -6.31 -1.54
N MET A 278 8.18 -5.73 -0.68
CA MET A 278 8.12 -4.29 -0.49
C MET A 278 9.40 -3.78 0.18
N ILE A 279 9.73 -2.52 -0.01
CA ILE A 279 10.84 -1.84 0.66
C ILE A 279 10.32 -0.65 1.47
N CYS A 280 10.96 -0.33 2.60
CA CYS A 280 10.58 0.83 3.41
C CYS A 280 10.83 2.17 2.71
N GLY A 281 11.81 2.23 1.80
CA GLY A 281 12.15 3.44 1.06
C GLY A 281 13.53 3.39 0.43
N VAL A 282 13.98 4.54 -0.03
CA VAL A 282 15.29 4.76 -0.68
C VAL A 282 16.46 4.20 0.14
N GLU A 283 16.42 4.38 1.47
CA GLU A 283 17.51 3.96 2.35
C GLU A 283 17.75 2.44 2.34
N THR A 284 16.72 1.63 2.15
CA THR A 284 16.85 0.17 2.06
C THR A 284 17.70 -0.20 0.85
N VAL A 285 17.52 0.49 -0.27
CA VAL A 285 18.27 0.28 -1.51
C VAL A 285 19.70 0.82 -1.38
N SER A 286 19.86 2.08 -0.97
CA SER A 286 21.18 2.72 -0.88
C SER A 286 22.13 2.00 0.08
N LYS A 287 21.65 1.58 1.26
CA LYS A 287 22.45 0.82 2.23
C LYS A 287 22.81 -0.57 1.69
N SER A 288 21.93 -1.21 0.92
CA SER A 288 22.22 -2.49 0.30
C SER A 288 23.31 -2.38 -0.75
N ILE A 289 23.21 -1.39 -1.63
CA ILE A 289 24.19 -1.15 -2.70
C ILE A 289 25.56 -0.80 -2.10
N GLN A 290 25.62 0.11 -1.14
CA GLN A 290 26.86 0.47 -0.45
C GLN A 290 27.54 -0.75 0.15
N ARG A 291 26.80 -1.52 0.94
CA ARG A 291 27.32 -2.75 1.57
C ARG A 291 27.89 -3.74 0.56
N TYR A 292 27.21 -3.97 -0.56
CA TYR A 292 27.65 -4.92 -1.55
C TYR A 292 28.81 -4.43 -2.40
N CYS A 293 28.90 -3.13 -2.64
CA CYS A 293 30.06 -2.51 -3.26
C CYS A 293 31.29 -2.62 -2.35
N GLU A 294 31.17 -2.28 -1.07
CA GLU A 294 32.23 -2.41 -0.07
C GLU A 294 32.72 -3.87 0.07
N ASN A 295 31.80 -4.83 0.02
CA ASN A 295 32.15 -6.26 0.08
C ASN A 295 32.73 -6.81 -1.25
N GLY A 296 32.61 -6.08 -2.36
CA GLY A 296 33.05 -6.53 -3.69
C GLY A 296 32.13 -7.58 -4.33
N ASP A 297 30.86 -7.60 -3.93
CA ASP A 297 29.84 -8.47 -4.57
C ASP A 297 29.52 -8.00 -5.99
N PHE A 298 29.49 -6.70 -6.19
CA PHE A 298 29.43 -5.98 -7.47
C PHE A 298 30.05 -4.58 -7.31
N ASN A 299 30.28 -3.89 -8.41
CA ASN A 299 30.80 -2.52 -8.40
C ASN A 299 29.69 -1.50 -8.68
N VAL A 300 29.89 -0.26 -8.24
CA VAL A 300 29.03 0.87 -8.58
C VAL A 300 29.80 1.80 -9.51
N ALA A 301 29.22 2.11 -10.65
CA ALA A 301 29.79 2.99 -11.64
C ALA A 301 29.00 4.30 -11.74
N CYS A 302 29.67 5.41 -12.00
CA CYS A 302 29.07 6.71 -12.25
C CYS A 302 29.39 7.16 -13.67
N GLY A 303 28.38 7.59 -14.44
CA GLY A 303 28.51 8.05 -15.81
C GLY A 303 27.43 7.47 -16.74
N GLU A 304 27.72 7.39 -18.02
CA GLU A 304 26.85 6.78 -19.02
C GLU A 304 27.10 5.29 -19.13
N GLN A 305 26.10 4.52 -19.56
CA GLN A 305 26.20 3.07 -19.71
C GLN A 305 27.36 2.70 -20.66
N GLY A 306 28.31 1.93 -20.14
CA GLY A 306 29.49 1.50 -20.91
C GLY A 306 30.60 2.57 -21.04
N ASN A 307 30.37 3.79 -20.61
CA ASN A 307 31.35 4.87 -20.59
C ASN A 307 31.35 5.55 -19.19
N TYR A 308 31.88 4.81 -18.21
CA TYR A 308 31.86 5.25 -16.83
C TYR A 308 33.04 6.21 -16.53
N ASN A 309 32.72 7.30 -15.83
CA ASN A 309 33.72 8.29 -15.38
C ASN A 309 34.51 7.76 -14.18
N HIS A 310 33.82 7.01 -13.31
CA HIS A 310 34.40 6.43 -12.10
C HIS A 310 33.69 5.12 -11.75
N ILE A 311 34.45 4.15 -11.24
CA ILE A 311 33.94 2.88 -10.77
C ILE A 311 34.43 2.66 -9.34
N TYR A 312 33.49 2.60 -8.41
CA TYR A 312 33.71 2.26 -7.02
C TYR A 312 33.88 0.74 -6.89
N HIS A 313 35.01 0.29 -6.35
CA HIS A 313 35.35 -1.12 -6.20
C HIS A 313 35.92 -1.37 -4.81
N HIS A 314 35.27 -2.22 -4.01
CA HIS A 314 35.61 -2.46 -2.60
C HIS A 314 35.68 -1.18 -1.74
N GLU A 315 34.88 -0.20 -2.07
CA GLU A 315 34.85 1.10 -1.35
C GLU A 315 33.43 1.60 -1.17
N SER A 316 33.25 2.51 -0.23
CA SER A 316 31.97 3.18 -0.01
C SER A 316 31.69 4.18 -1.11
N VAL A 317 30.44 4.23 -1.57
CA VAL A 317 29.99 5.22 -2.56
C VAL A 317 29.54 6.48 -1.83
N PRO A 318 30.29 7.60 -1.88
CA PRO A 318 29.89 8.82 -1.21
C PRO A 318 28.61 9.38 -1.81
N PHE A 319 27.62 9.70 -0.97
CA PHE A 319 26.38 10.39 -1.37
C PHE A 319 25.60 9.68 -2.50
N LEU A 320 25.47 8.35 -2.44
CA LEU A 320 24.70 7.60 -3.41
C LEU A 320 23.22 8.05 -3.41
N ASP A 321 22.86 8.84 -4.42
CA ASP A 321 21.46 9.15 -4.71
C ASP A 321 20.89 8.06 -5.61
N VAL A 322 19.97 7.26 -5.05
CA VAL A 322 19.32 6.16 -5.76
C VAL A 322 18.44 6.64 -6.92
N THR A 323 18.04 7.91 -6.92
CA THR A 323 17.21 8.49 -7.96
C THR A 323 18.03 9.14 -9.10
N ASP A 324 19.34 9.27 -8.91
CA ASP A 324 20.23 9.83 -9.91
C ASP A 324 20.50 8.79 -11.04
N PRO A 325 20.17 9.12 -12.31
CA PRO A 325 20.34 8.20 -13.43
C PRO A 325 21.81 7.93 -13.80
N GLN A 326 22.78 8.64 -13.20
CA GLN A 326 24.19 8.41 -13.48
C GLN A 326 24.79 7.21 -12.75
N TYR A 327 24.12 6.64 -11.75
CA TYR A 327 24.62 5.49 -11.01
C TYR A 327 24.19 4.16 -11.62
N TRP A 328 25.17 3.26 -11.79
CA TRP A 328 24.99 1.93 -12.37
C TRP A 328 25.57 0.86 -11.46
N LEU A 329 24.89 -0.25 -11.33
CA LEU A 329 25.46 -1.49 -10.80
C LEU A 329 26.12 -2.22 -11.97
N VAL A 330 27.37 -2.61 -11.80
CA VAL A 330 28.14 -3.31 -12.81
C VAL A 330 28.80 -4.56 -12.23
N ASP A 331 29.10 -5.53 -13.07
CA ASP A 331 29.79 -6.74 -12.62
C ASP A 331 31.11 -6.40 -11.92
N LYS A 332 31.47 -7.18 -10.92
CA LYS A 332 32.71 -7.02 -10.12
C LYS A 332 34.00 -7.05 -10.94
N SER A 333 33.97 -7.62 -12.14
CA SER A 333 35.13 -7.67 -13.03
C SER A 333 35.39 -6.38 -13.80
N ILE A 334 34.38 -5.48 -13.82
CA ILE A 334 34.47 -4.18 -14.50
C ILE A 334 35.12 -3.17 -13.53
N ASN A 335 36.39 -2.89 -13.73
CA ASN A 335 37.20 -1.97 -12.92
C ASN A 335 37.69 -0.79 -13.77
N ASN A 336 38.20 0.26 -13.11
CA ASN A 336 38.93 1.36 -13.72
C ASN A 336 40.31 0.83 -14.25
N GLN A 337 40.31 0.04 -15.31
CA GLN A 337 41.56 -0.19 -16.02
C GLN A 337 41.83 1.05 -16.87
N PRO A 338 43.04 1.65 -16.79
CA PRO A 338 43.41 2.67 -17.74
C PRO A 338 43.30 2.04 -19.15
N LYS A 339 42.54 2.67 -20.04
CA LYS A 339 42.54 2.33 -21.46
C LYS A 339 44.02 2.34 -21.84
N SER A 340 44.62 1.16 -22.07
CA SER A 340 45.89 1.04 -22.77
C SER A 340 45.67 1.60 -24.17
N GLU A 341 46.16 2.82 -24.38
CA GLU A 341 46.35 3.33 -25.74
C GLU A 341 47.16 2.29 -26.49
N GLU A 342 46.56 1.59 -27.42
CA GLU A 342 47.30 0.81 -28.42
C GLU A 342 48.16 1.79 -29.20
N SER A 343 49.44 1.85 -28.81
CA SER A 343 50.48 2.48 -29.58
C SER A 343 50.71 1.66 -30.86
N SER A 344 50.10 2.04 -31.93
CA SER A 344 50.59 1.67 -33.27
C SER A 344 51.81 2.54 -33.56
N THR A 345 52.98 1.98 -33.28
CA THR A 345 54.25 2.37 -33.87
C THR A 345 54.24 2.05 -35.37
N ASP A 346 54.26 3.09 -36.20
CA ASP A 346 54.90 3.03 -37.48
C ASP A 346 55.72 4.27 -37.71
N GLU A 347 57.05 4.01 -37.77
CA GLU A 347 58.09 4.95 -38.18
C GLU A 347 57.95 5.31 -39.68
N GLN A 348 58.09 6.56 -40.05
CA GLN A 348 59.17 7.04 -40.95
C GLN A 348 58.94 8.47 -41.42
N SER A 349 59.79 9.29 -40.92
CA SER A 349 60.76 10.19 -41.60
C SER A 349 60.29 11.28 -42.53
N SER A 350 60.87 12.43 -42.17
CA SER A 350 61.48 13.50 -43.00
C SER A 350 60.58 14.61 -43.52
N ALA A 351 60.76 15.71 -42.98
CA ALA A 351 61.62 16.87 -43.26
C ALA A 351 60.90 18.08 -43.91
N TRP A 352 61.08 19.20 -43.21
CA TRP A 352 61.29 20.58 -43.68
C TRP A 352 60.21 21.35 -44.49
N ASN A 353 59.65 22.39 -43.99
CA ASN A 353 60.03 23.83 -44.09
C ASN A 353 58.87 24.73 -43.65
N SER A 354 59.15 25.62 -42.73
CA SER A 354 58.48 26.90 -42.57
C SER A 354 59.06 27.89 -43.61
N PRO A 355 58.54 29.12 -43.86
CA PRO A 355 57.96 30.02 -42.95
C PRO A 355 56.88 31.01 -43.50
N THR A 356 56.40 31.88 -42.57
CA THR A 356 55.84 33.25 -42.71
C THR A 356 54.42 33.36 -43.34
N GLY A 357 53.51 34.06 -42.77
CA GLY A 357 53.40 35.27 -42.02
C GLY A 357 51.97 35.79 -42.00
N GLU A 358 51.74 36.62 -41.02
CA GLU A 358 50.76 37.70 -40.85
C GLU A 358 49.31 37.47 -40.46
N LYS A 359 49.08 37.88 -39.24
CA LYS A 359 48.02 38.73 -38.63
C LYS A 359 46.65 38.81 -39.33
N SER A 360 45.59 38.55 -38.65
CA SER A 360 44.79 39.54 -37.93
C SER A 360 43.44 38.97 -37.39
N GLU A 361 43.14 39.48 -36.20
CA GLU A 361 41.84 39.82 -35.64
C GLU A 361 40.76 38.78 -35.31
N HIS A 362 40.57 38.67 -34.03
CA HIS A 362 39.34 38.53 -33.23
C HIS A 362 38.03 38.19 -33.96
N THR A 363 37.55 37.01 -33.69
CA THR A 363 36.14 36.83 -33.30
C THR A 363 36.02 35.52 -32.51
N ALA A 364 35.38 35.59 -31.37
CA ALA A 364 35.12 34.45 -30.48
C ALA A 364 34.16 33.46 -31.20
N PRO A 365 34.39 32.14 -31.13
CA PRO A 365 33.44 31.18 -31.63
C PRO A 365 32.33 30.99 -30.61
N SER A 366 31.11 31.29 -31.03
CA SER A 366 29.86 30.84 -30.46
C SER A 366 29.85 29.31 -30.36
N GLN A 367 29.51 28.78 -29.19
CA GLN A 367 29.30 27.35 -28.95
C GLN A 367 28.24 26.82 -29.96
N PRO A 368 28.42 25.61 -30.50
CA PRO A 368 27.37 24.96 -31.28
C PRO A 368 26.26 24.56 -30.35
N VAL A 369 25.10 25.14 -30.55
CA VAL A 369 23.83 24.68 -29.99
C VAL A 369 23.60 23.31 -30.65
N ASP A 370 23.55 22.28 -29.81
CA ASP A 370 23.22 20.92 -30.21
C ASP A 370 21.85 20.94 -30.88
N GLU A 371 21.81 20.83 -32.22
CA GLU A 371 20.57 20.74 -32.99
C GLU A 371 19.88 19.43 -32.61
N LEU A 372 18.81 19.52 -31.80
CA LEU A 372 17.91 18.42 -31.48
C LEU A 372 17.51 17.70 -32.78
N ARG A 373 17.92 16.45 -32.93
CA ARG A 373 17.57 15.60 -34.08
C ARG A 373 16.06 15.46 -34.16
N LYS A 374 15.45 16.00 -35.21
CA LYS A 374 14.02 15.89 -35.49
C LYS A 374 13.77 14.62 -36.30
N PHE A 375 12.95 13.72 -35.81
CA PHE A 375 12.54 12.51 -36.52
C PHE A 375 11.24 12.75 -37.28
N LYS A 376 11.15 12.28 -38.53
CA LYS A 376 9.93 12.34 -39.33
C LYS A 376 8.90 11.27 -38.92
N SER A 377 9.37 10.11 -38.49
CA SER A 377 8.55 8.99 -38.00
C SER A 377 9.35 8.12 -37.07
N ILE A 378 8.67 7.46 -36.17
CA ILE A 378 9.24 6.48 -35.25
C ILE A 378 8.43 5.18 -35.43
N LYS A 379 9.10 4.05 -35.68
CA LYS A 379 8.49 2.72 -35.74
C LYS A 379 9.06 1.87 -34.62
N VAL A 380 8.17 1.34 -33.77
CA VAL A 380 8.53 0.40 -32.70
C VAL A 380 7.91 -0.95 -33.06
N SER A 381 8.70 -2.02 -33.07
CA SER A 381 8.22 -3.37 -33.37
C SER A 381 8.90 -4.38 -32.45
N GLY A 382 8.15 -5.39 -32.00
CA GLY A 382 8.66 -6.43 -31.11
C GLY A 382 7.57 -7.37 -30.65
N LYS A 383 7.97 -8.45 -29.94
CA LYS A 383 7.03 -9.36 -29.30
C LYS A 383 6.88 -8.94 -27.86
N VAL A 384 5.64 -8.70 -27.42
CA VAL A 384 5.32 -8.31 -26.06
C VAL A 384 4.49 -9.42 -25.41
N PRO A 385 4.88 -9.91 -24.21
CA PRO A 385 4.04 -10.82 -23.45
C PRO A 385 2.69 -10.20 -23.12
N VAL A 386 1.63 -11.03 -23.06
CA VAL A 386 0.25 -10.56 -22.84
C VAL A 386 0.12 -9.79 -21.52
N GLU A 387 0.87 -10.18 -20.52
CA GLU A 387 0.92 -9.56 -19.19
C GLU A 387 1.42 -8.11 -19.23
N ARG A 388 2.17 -7.73 -20.28
CA ARG A 388 2.72 -6.38 -20.47
C ARG A 388 1.93 -5.48 -21.42
N TRP A 389 0.74 -5.89 -21.79
CA TRP A 389 -0.11 -5.11 -22.68
C TRP A 389 -0.41 -3.70 -22.16
N THR A 390 -0.66 -3.59 -20.85
CA THR A 390 -0.92 -2.31 -20.19
C THR A 390 0.29 -1.36 -20.28
N ASP A 391 1.50 -1.91 -20.15
CA ASP A 391 2.75 -1.14 -20.25
C ASP A 391 2.96 -0.61 -21.67
N LEU A 392 2.69 -1.44 -22.69
CA LEU A 392 2.73 -1.04 -24.08
C LEU A 392 1.75 0.09 -24.37
N PHE A 393 0.52 -0.02 -23.87
CA PHE A 393 -0.50 0.98 -24.07
C PHE A 393 -0.12 2.31 -23.41
N SER A 394 0.34 2.30 -22.16
CA SER A 394 0.73 3.50 -21.42
C SER A 394 2.01 4.15 -21.96
N SER A 395 2.99 3.35 -22.43
CA SER A 395 4.29 3.85 -22.85
C SER A 395 4.33 4.32 -24.32
N PHE A 396 3.50 3.75 -25.19
CA PHE A 396 3.53 4.05 -26.63
C PHE A 396 2.20 4.64 -27.14
N VAL A 397 1.07 4.02 -26.82
CA VAL A 397 -0.21 4.44 -27.36
C VAL A 397 -0.62 5.80 -26.81
N VAL A 398 -0.59 5.96 -25.48
CA VAL A 398 -1.00 7.22 -24.84
C VAL A 398 -0.12 8.41 -25.23
N PRO A 399 1.23 8.35 -25.21
CA PRO A 399 2.08 9.47 -25.60
C PRO A 399 1.99 9.83 -27.08
N LEU A 400 1.81 8.84 -27.98
CA LEU A 400 1.86 9.02 -29.43
C LEU A 400 0.50 9.19 -30.08
N LYS A 401 -0.62 9.08 -29.36
CA LYS A 401 -1.98 9.15 -29.90
C LYS A 401 -2.28 10.40 -30.74
N ASN A 402 -1.65 11.52 -30.40
CA ASN A 402 -1.85 12.81 -31.09
C ASN A 402 -0.90 13.00 -32.30
N ASN A 403 -0.04 12.03 -32.58
CA ASN A 403 0.98 12.10 -33.63
C ASN A 403 0.64 11.22 -34.87
N GLY A 404 -0.64 10.93 -35.07
CA GLY A 404 -1.06 10.06 -36.20
C GLY A 404 -0.60 8.60 -35.99
N LEU A 405 -0.78 8.07 -34.79
CA LEU A 405 -0.37 6.73 -34.42
C LEU A 405 -1.16 5.66 -35.17
N GLU A 406 -0.45 4.84 -35.95
CA GLU A 406 -0.98 3.60 -36.52
C GLU A 406 -0.49 2.42 -35.70
N ILE A 407 -1.40 1.52 -35.35
CA ILE A 407 -1.10 0.34 -34.51
C ILE A 407 -1.46 -0.91 -35.30
N GLU A 408 -0.44 -1.74 -35.56
CA GLU A 408 -0.62 -3.07 -36.15
C GLU A 408 -0.46 -4.12 -35.04
N ILE A 409 -1.49 -4.94 -34.83
CA ILE A 409 -1.54 -5.93 -33.75
C ILE A 409 -1.83 -7.29 -34.34
N SER A 410 -1.03 -8.29 -33.97
CA SER A 410 -1.24 -9.69 -34.30
C SER A 410 -1.27 -10.53 -33.02
N PHE A 411 -2.37 -11.29 -32.85
CA PHE A 411 -2.54 -12.25 -31.77
C PHE A 411 -2.44 -13.65 -32.34
N LYS A 412 -1.60 -14.52 -31.75
CA LYS A 412 -1.52 -15.94 -32.10
C LYS A 412 -1.70 -16.79 -30.85
N ALA A 413 -2.81 -17.49 -30.78
CA ALA A 413 -3.12 -18.47 -29.74
C ALA A 413 -3.00 -19.89 -30.29
N LYS A 414 -2.69 -20.84 -29.42
CA LYS A 414 -2.64 -22.28 -29.77
C LYS A 414 -3.62 -23.06 -28.91
N THR A 415 -4.27 -24.03 -29.52
CA THR A 415 -5.10 -24.98 -28.76
C THR A 415 -4.24 -25.82 -27.81
N THR A 416 -4.78 -26.08 -26.62
CA THR A 416 -4.17 -26.96 -25.63
C THR A 416 -5.21 -27.99 -25.15
N SER A 417 -4.75 -29.09 -24.58
CA SER A 417 -5.64 -30.14 -24.04
C SER A 417 -6.56 -29.66 -22.91
N LEU A 418 -6.18 -28.61 -22.21
CA LEU A 418 -6.98 -28.00 -21.12
C LEU A 418 -7.90 -26.88 -21.63
N ASN A 419 -7.50 -26.19 -22.71
CA ASN A 419 -8.27 -25.09 -23.31
C ASN A 419 -8.32 -25.29 -24.83
N PRO A 420 -9.26 -26.08 -25.34
CA PRO A 420 -9.43 -26.28 -26.78
C PRO A 420 -9.98 -25.00 -27.43
N LEU A 421 -9.47 -24.68 -28.63
CA LEU A 421 -9.95 -23.59 -29.47
C LEU A 421 -10.75 -24.21 -30.63
N ASP A 422 -12.00 -24.58 -30.39
CA ASP A 422 -12.92 -25.07 -31.39
C ASP A 422 -14.18 -24.19 -31.49
N GLU A 423 -14.98 -24.35 -32.53
CA GLU A 423 -16.19 -23.54 -32.76
C GLU A 423 -17.23 -23.63 -31.63
N SER A 424 -17.18 -24.68 -30.82
CA SER A 424 -18.11 -24.88 -29.70
C SER A 424 -17.62 -24.13 -28.45
N ALA A 425 -16.33 -23.83 -28.37
CA ALA A 425 -15.72 -23.19 -27.21
C ALA A 425 -16.22 -21.75 -27.01
N GLN A 426 -16.59 -21.44 -25.78
CA GLN A 426 -17.06 -20.09 -25.41
C GLN A 426 -16.00 -19.02 -25.72
N ILE A 427 -14.72 -19.33 -25.50
CA ILE A 427 -13.59 -18.42 -25.77
C ILE A 427 -13.51 -18.09 -27.27
N TYR A 428 -13.65 -19.09 -28.16
CA TYR A 428 -13.62 -18.88 -29.61
C TYR A 428 -14.75 -17.95 -30.06
N LYS A 429 -15.98 -18.16 -29.56
CA LYS A 429 -17.14 -17.30 -29.90
C LYS A 429 -16.91 -15.85 -29.48
N VAL A 430 -16.37 -15.62 -28.29
CA VAL A 430 -16.04 -14.27 -27.79
C VAL A 430 -14.96 -13.61 -28.66
N VAL A 431 -13.91 -14.34 -29.03
CA VAL A 431 -12.83 -13.82 -29.88
C VAL A 431 -13.34 -13.48 -31.27
N LYS A 432 -14.15 -14.34 -31.87
CA LYS A 432 -14.76 -14.12 -33.20
C LYS A 432 -15.68 -12.91 -33.23
N GLU A 433 -16.54 -12.79 -32.22
CA GLU A 433 -17.43 -11.63 -32.09
C GLU A 433 -16.64 -10.32 -31.88
N SER A 434 -15.62 -10.33 -31.02
CA SER A 434 -14.78 -9.18 -30.78
C SER A 434 -13.96 -8.76 -32.01
N ALA A 435 -13.43 -9.73 -32.76
CA ALA A 435 -12.72 -9.46 -34.01
C ALA A 435 -13.64 -8.77 -35.04
N MET A 436 -14.86 -9.27 -35.18
CA MET A 436 -15.87 -8.64 -36.06
C MET A 436 -16.22 -7.22 -35.61
N GLN A 437 -16.44 -6.99 -34.31
CA GLN A 437 -16.76 -5.66 -33.77
C GLN A 437 -15.64 -4.64 -33.96
N LEU A 438 -14.38 -5.09 -33.89
CA LEU A 438 -13.19 -4.26 -34.03
C LEU A 438 -12.66 -4.18 -35.47
N GLY A 439 -13.29 -4.86 -36.43
CA GLY A 439 -12.86 -4.89 -37.83
C GLY A 439 -11.51 -5.61 -38.03
N LEU A 440 -11.20 -6.59 -37.19
CA LEU A 440 -9.97 -7.38 -37.26
C LEU A 440 -10.20 -8.66 -38.06
N ASN A 441 -9.19 -9.10 -38.80
CA ASN A 441 -9.23 -10.39 -39.51
C ASN A 441 -8.89 -11.52 -38.54
N LEU A 442 -9.76 -12.55 -38.52
CA LEU A 442 -9.52 -13.79 -37.79
C LEU A 442 -9.08 -14.86 -38.80
N GLU A 443 -7.87 -15.38 -38.64
CA GLU A 443 -7.35 -16.51 -39.40
C GLU A 443 -7.38 -17.77 -38.55
N GLU A 444 -7.98 -18.83 -39.06
CA GLU A 444 -8.13 -20.14 -38.43
C GLU A 444 -7.16 -21.11 -39.13
N GLU A 445 -6.13 -21.61 -38.39
CA GLU A 445 -5.15 -22.63 -38.87
C GLU A 445 -5.34 -23.97 -38.18
#